data_f64fff713f5077ee35e9900f180ccb53
#
_entry.id   f64fff713f5077ee35e9900f180ccb53
#
_cell.length_a   1.000
_cell.length_b   1.000
_cell.length_c   1.000
_cell.angle_alpha   90.00
_cell.angle_beta   90.00
_cell.angle_gamma   90.00
#
_symmetry.space_group_name_H-M   'P 1'
#
loop_
_entity.id
_entity.type
_entity.pdbx_description
1 polymer ?
#
loop_
_entity_poly.entity_id
_entity_poly.type
_entity_poly.pdbx_seq_one_letter_code
_entity_poly.pdbx_strand_id
1 'polypeptide(L)'
;MKTASAVELKVADEVWIVTALLHREHPTQNDFTIEEITDRAERENITGRVRPGVYAHVVQHCVANRSPNSGRYRMLFETAAGRRRLFRGGDNFAAAREGAKTMPDRDEIPSRYAPLLNWYADWSQDDVEERIKNDPLLALYSDGKELWADEHADDYVRRIREGWE
;
A
#
# COMPACT_ATOMS: atom_id res chain seq x y z
N MET A 1 -10.18 -1.28 -39.71
CA MET A 1 -10.13 -0.56 -38.42
C MET A 1 -10.09 -1.59 -37.33
N LYS A 2 -8.96 -1.68 -36.61
CA LYS A 2 -8.90 -2.48 -35.37
C LYS A 2 -9.69 -1.73 -34.31
N THR A 3 -10.88 -2.19 -33.98
CA THR A 3 -11.58 -1.80 -32.75
C THR A 3 -10.64 -2.09 -31.58
N ALA A 4 -10.21 -1.04 -30.88
CA ALA A 4 -9.51 -1.22 -29.63
C ALA A 4 -10.40 -2.09 -28.73
N SER A 5 -9.97 -3.30 -28.45
CA SER A 5 -10.64 -4.19 -27.50
C SER A 5 -10.76 -3.40 -26.20
N ALA A 6 -11.96 -3.11 -25.77
CA ALA A 6 -12.18 -2.47 -24.48
C ALA A 6 -11.56 -3.40 -23.43
N VAL A 7 -10.51 -2.93 -22.77
CA VAL A 7 -9.89 -3.67 -21.67
C VAL A 7 -10.99 -3.93 -20.65
N GLU A 8 -11.28 -5.21 -20.39
CA GLU A 8 -12.26 -5.57 -19.38
C GLU A 8 -11.65 -5.29 -18.00
N LEU A 9 -12.01 -4.14 -17.42
CA LEU A 9 -11.51 -3.70 -16.13
C LEU A 9 -11.92 -4.68 -15.02
N LYS A 10 -10.94 -5.22 -14.30
CA LYS A 10 -11.20 -6.06 -13.13
C LYS A 10 -11.80 -5.23 -11.99
N VAL A 11 -12.65 -5.85 -11.17
CA VAL A 11 -13.28 -5.15 -10.03
C VAL A 11 -12.23 -4.66 -9.03
N ALA A 12 -11.18 -5.45 -8.81
CA ALA A 12 -10.07 -5.05 -7.93
C ALA A 12 -9.36 -3.78 -8.43
N ASP A 13 -9.11 -3.69 -9.74
CA ASP A 13 -8.46 -2.53 -10.36
C ASP A 13 -9.36 -1.28 -10.30
N GLU A 14 -10.68 -1.45 -10.47
CA GLU A 14 -11.66 -0.38 -10.26
C GLU A 14 -11.63 0.15 -8.83
N VAL A 15 -11.63 -0.73 -7.84
CA VAL A 15 -11.54 -0.37 -6.41
C VAL A 15 -10.25 0.37 -6.10
N TRP A 16 -9.13 -0.08 -6.66
CA TRP A 16 -7.84 0.60 -6.51
C TRP A 16 -7.88 2.01 -7.10
N ILE A 17 -8.39 2.17 -8.33
CA ILE A 17 -8.49 3.46 -9.02
C ILE A 17 -9.29 4.46 -8.21
N VAL A 18 -10.50 4.08 -7.75
CA VAL A 18 -11.37 5.01 -7.01
C VAL A 18 -10.80 5.39 -5.65
N THR A 19 -10.09 4.47 -4.98
CA THR A 19 -9.41 4.78 -3.72
C THR A 19 -8.22 5.70 -3.97
N ALA A 20 -7.45 5.52 -5.04
CA ALA A 20 -6.37 6.42 -5.44
C ALA A 20 -6.89 7.84 -5.75
N LEU A 21 -8.02 7.94 -6.43
CA LEU A 21 -8.68 9.22 -6.70
C LEU A 21 -9.08 9.92 -5.41
N LEU A 22 -9.67 9.20 -4.45
CA LEU A 22 -10.02 9.76 -3.13
C LEU A 22 -8.79 10.33 -2.41
N HIS A 23 -7.68 9.59 -2.39
CA HIS A 23 -6.43 10.09 -1.77
C HIS A 23 -5.89 11.34 -2.46
N ARG A 24 -6.01 11.44 -3.79
CA ARG A 24 -5.60 12.64 -4.54
C ARG A 24 -6.54 13.83 -4.32
N GLU A 25 -7.82 13.58 -4.22
CA GLU A 25 -8.86 14.60 -3.96
C GLU A 25 -8.80 15.13 -2.53
N HIS A 26 -8.38 14.27 -1.59
CA HIS A 26 -8.32 14.56 -0.15
C HIS A 26 -6.94 14.23 0.44
N PRO A 27 -5.88 14.96 0.08
CA PRO A 27 -4.49 14.63 0.43
C PRO A 27 -4.21 14.65 1.95
N THR A 28 -5.03 15.31 2.73
CA THR A 28 -4.92 15.36 4.20
C THR A 28 -5.68 14.23 4.91
N GLN A 29 -6.50 13.47 4.18
CA GLN A 29 -7.29 12.36 4.73
C GLN A 29 -6.52 11.05 4.55
N ASN A 30 -6.23 10.38 5.67
CA ASN A 30 -5.39 9.18 5.67
C ASN A 30 -6.13 7.91 5.25
N ASP A 31 -7.44 7.86 5.43
CA ASP A 31 -8.28 6.71 5.10
C ASP A 31 -9.72 7.13 4.81
N PHE A 32 -10.50 6.21 4.28
CA PHE A 32 -11.88 6.42 3.85
C PHE A 32 -12.76 5.30 4.37
N THR A 33 -14.05 5.59 4.59
CA THR A 33 -15.03 4.56 4.92
C THR A 33 -15.31 3.67 3.70
N ILE A 34 -15.83 2.47 3.94
CA ILE A 34 -16.29 1.58 2.87
C ILE A 34 -17.33 2.29 1.99
N GLU A 35 -18.24 3.06 2.61
CA GLU A 35 -19.26 3.83 1.93
C GLU A 35 -18.65 4.92 1.02
N GLU A 36 -17.70 5.71 1.51
CA GLU A 36 -17.01 6.72 0.70
C GLU A 36 -16.35 6.12 -0.54
N ILE A 37 -15.75 4.94 -0.41
CA ILE A 37 -15.10 4.25 -1.55
C ILE A 37 -16.15 3.72 -2.53
N THR A 38 -17.22 3.09 -2.05
CA THR A 38 -18.27 2.56 -2.90
C THR A 38 -19.04 3.68 -3.62
N ASP A 39 -19.38 4.76 -2.93
CA ASP A 39 -20.01 5.93 -3.52
C ASP A 39 -19.11 6.60 -4.57
N ARG A 40 -17.80 6.62 -4.32
CA ARG A 40 -16.85 7.16 -5.29
C ARG A 40 -16.79 6.29 -6.55
N ALA A 41 -16.88 4.97 -6.42
CA ALA A 41 -16.96 4.04 -7.55
C ALA A 41 -18.22 4.26 -8.37
N GLU A 42 -19.36 4.45 -7.75
CA GLU A 42 -20.63 4.74 -8.40
C GLU A 42 -20.58 6.08 -9.16
N ARG A 43 -20.03 7.11 -8.56
CA ARG A 43 -19.87 8.43 -9.18
C ARG A 43 -18.89 8.42 -10.35
N GLU A 44 -17.77 7.71 -10.23
CA GLU A 44 -16.78 7.59 -11.32
C GLU A 44 -17.34 6.78 -12.48
N ASN A 45 -18.12 5.75 -12.19
CA ASN A 45 -18.84 4.93 -13.18
C ASN A 45 -17.94 4.47 -14.34
N ILE A 46 -16.75 3.97 -14.05
CA ILE A 46 -15.71 3.64 -15.03
C ILE A 46 -16.21 2.69 -16.12
N THR A 47 -17.02 1.72 -15.74
CA THR A 47 -17.52 0.66 -16.63
C THR A 47 -18.88 0.97 -17.22
N GLY A 48 -19.48 2.12 -16.91
CA GLY A 48 -20.83 2.49 -17.36
C GLY A 48 -21.96 1.74 -16.66
N ARG A 49 -21.65 1.02 -15.57
CA ARG A 49 -22.63 0.29 -14.73
C ARG A 49 -22.13 0.14 -13.31
N VAL A 50 -23.06 0.12 -12.35
CA VAL A 50 -22.76 -0.23 -10.96
C VAL A 50 -22.43 -1.72 -10.87
N ARG A 51 -21.32 -2.06 -10.23
CA ARG A 51 -20.85 -3.44 -10.10
C ARG A 51 -20.96 -3.90 -8.64
N PRO A 52 -21.85 -4.87 -8.33
CA PRO A 52 -22.05 -5.36 -6.96
C PRO A 52 -20.77 -5.90 -6.32
N GLY A 53 -19.83 -6.42 -7.13
CA GLY A 53 -18.54 -6.91 -6.68
C GLY A 53 -17.64 -5.85 -6.05
N VAL A 54 -17.83 -4.56 -6.31
CA VAL A 54 -17.05 -3.47 -5.73
C VAL A 54 -17.11 -3.51 -4.21
N TYR A 55 -18.29 -3.60 -3.62
CA TYR A 55 -18.46 -3.68 -2.16
C TYR A 55 -17.66 -4.87 -1.56
N ALA A 56 -17.80 -6.06 -2.15
CA ALA A 56 -17.08 -7.25 -1.66
C ALA A 56 -15.55 -7.10 -1.73
N HIS A 57 -15.05 -6.40 -2.76
CA HIS A 57 -13.62 -6.12 -2.89
C HIS A 57 -13.13 -5.10 -1.86
N VAL A 58 -13.89 -4.05 -1.58
CA VAL A 58 -13.58 -3.05 -0.55
C VAL A 58 -13.62 -3.66 0.85
N VAL A 59 -14.57 -4.54 1.11
CA VAL A 59 -14.72 -5.18 2.43
C VAL A 59 -13.67 -6.25 2.68
N GLN A 60 -13.37 -7.09 1.69
CA GLN A 60 -12.62 -8.34 1.88
C GLN A 60 -11.56 -8.62 0.82
N HIS A 61 -11.91 -8.67 -0.47
CA HIS A 61 -11.03 -9.26 -1.48
C HIS A 61 -9.74 -8.47 -1.73
N CYS A 62 -9.77 -7.16 -1.59
CA CYS A 62 -8.61 -6.28 -1.77
C CYS A 62 -7.86 -5.95 -0.47
N VAL A 63 -8.36 -6.33 0.70
CA VAL A 63 -7.85 -5.91 2.00
C VAL A 63 -6.67 -6.78 2.45
N ALA A 64 -5.47 -6.21 2.44
CA ALA A 64 -4.21 -6.91 2.67
C ALA A 64 -4.12 -7.60 4.05
N ASN A 65 -4.55 -6.92 5.10
CA ASN A 65 -4.49 -7.40 6.49
C ASN A 65 -5.71 -8.21 6.94
N ARG A 66 -6.51 -8.70 5.98
CA ARG A 66 -7.56 -9.68 6.21
C ARG A 66 -7.23 -10.99 5.51
N SER A 67 -7.61 -12.11 6.10
CA SER A 67 -7.47 -13.42 5.47
C SER A 67 -8.19 -13.44 4.13
N PRO A 68 -7.61 -14.04 3.06
CA PRO A 68 -8.26 -14.09 1.76
C PRO A 68 -9.52 -14.98 1.82
N ASN A 69 -10.56 -14.50 1.14
CA ASN A 69 -11.78 -15.25 0.88
C ASN A 69 -12.08 -15.10 -0.61
N SER A 70 -11.70 -16.10 -1.39
CA SER A 70 -11.59 -16.15 -2.85
C SER A 70 -10.59 -15.15 -3.47
N GLY A 71 -10.71 -13.85 -3.29
CA GLY A 71 -9.78 -12.83 -3.81
C GLY A 71 -8.55 -12.63 -2.93
N ARG A 72 -7.35 -12.50 -3.53
CA ARG A 72 -6.05 -12.42 -2.83
C ARG A 72 -5.25 -11.16 -3.15
N TYR A 73 -5.91 -10.05 -3.44
CA TYR A 73 -5.22 -8.79 -3.71
C TYR A 73 -4.68 -8.13 -2.42
N ARG A 74 -3.62 -7.33 -2.52
CA ARG A 74 -3.07 -6.48 -1.46
C ARG A 74 -3.17 -5.01 -1.86
N MET A 75 -4.33 -4.56 -2.26
CA MET A 75 -4.52 -3.20 -2.79
C MET A 75 -4.99 -2.21 -1.74
N LEU A 76 -5.70 -2.69 -0.72
CA LEU A 76 -6.21 -1.89 0.39
C LEU A 76 -5.64 -2.38 1.72
N PHE A 77 -5.63 -1.49 2.70
CA PHE A 77 -5.26 -1.75 4.09
C PHE A 77 -6.38 -1.28 5.03
N GLU A 78 -6.80 -2.14 5.95
CA GLU A 78 -7.76 -1.77 6.99
C GLU A 78 -7.05 -1.03 8.12
N THR A 79 -7.35 0.26 8.28
CA THR A 79 -6.78 1.12 9.32
C THR A 79 -7.56 1.04 10.62
N ALA A 80 -8.87 0.89 10.51
CA ALA A 80 -9.81 0.69 11.60
C ALA A 80 -11.06 -0.01 11.07
N ALA A 81 -11.96 -0.44 11.94
CA ALA A 81 -13.21 -1.07 11.55
C ALA A 81 -13.98 -0.20 10.56
N GLY A 82 -14.28 -0.75 9.37
CA GLY A 82 -15.00 -0.05 8.31
C GLY A 82 -14.20 1.03 7.56
N ARG A 83 -12.90 1.16 7.83
CA ARG A 83 -12.04 2.17 7.18
C ARG A 83 -10.92 1.53 6.38
N ARG A 84 -10.60 2.10 5.23
CA ARG A 84 -9.61 1.60 4.26
C ARG A 84 -8.77 2.73 3.69
N ARG A 85 -7.53 2.43 3.39
CA ARG A 85 -6.65 3.22 2.52
C ARG A 85 -5.96 2.32 1.52
N LEU A 86 -5.26 2.90 0.56
CA LEU A 86 -4.36 2.11 -0.29
C LEU A 86 -3.26 1.44 0.55
N PHE A 87 -2.87 0.24 0.13
CA PHE A 87 -1.75 -0.49 0.71
C PHE A 87 -0.43 0.25 0.44
N ARG A 88 0.46 0.28 1.41
CA ARG A 88 1.81 0.86 1.31
C ARG A 88 2.88 -0.20 1.52
N GLY A 89 4.05 0.01 0.93
CA GLY A 89 5.23 -0.80 1.25
C GLY A 89 5.54 -0.71 2.75
N GLY A 90 5.72 -1.88 3.39
CA GLY A 90 5.94 -1.95 4.84
C GLY A 90 4.69 -2.15 5.69
N ASP A 91 3.48 -2.06 5.13
CA ASP A 91 2.28 -2.51 5.81
C ASP A 91 2.32 -4.02 6.03
N ASN A 92 1.82 -4.48 7.18
CA ASN A 92 1.62 -5.90 7.41
C ASN A 92 0.44 -6.43 6.57
N PHE A 93 0.47 -7.70 6.27
CA PHE A 93 -0.58 -8.38 5.50
C PHE A 93 -0.73 -9.83 5.94
N ALA A 94 -1.88 -10.43 5.62
CA ALA A 94 -2.12 -11.84 5.88
C ALA A 94 -1.14 -12.72 5.08
N ALA A 95 -0.48 -13.67 5.71
CA ALA A 95 0.54 -14.54 5.08
C ALA A 95 0.04 -15.22 3.79
N ALA A 96 -1.23 -15.60 3.75
CA ALA A 96 -1.87 -16.20 2.57
C ALA A 96 -2.02 -15.25 1.37
N ARG A 97 -1.68 -13.95 1.54
CA ARG A 97 -1.65 -12.94 0.47
C ARG A 97 -0.24 -12.64 -0.03
N GLU A 98 0.75 -13.43 0.37
CA GLU A 98 2.12 -13.30 -0.13
C GLU A 98 2.16 -13.35 -1.67
N GLY A 99 2.92 -12.44 -2.28
CA GLY A 99 3.02 -12.32 -3.75
C GLY A 99 1.77 -11.73 -4.44
N ALA A 100 0.73 -11.37 -3.69
CA ALA A 100 -0.48 -10.80 -4.27
C ALA A 100 -0.25 -9.37 -4.81
N LYS A 101 -1.03 -9.01 -5.83
CA LYS A 101 -0.96 -7.74 -6.54
C LYS A 101 -1.33 -6.56 -5.64
N THR A 102 -0.49 -5.52 -5.63
CA THR A 102 -0.68 -4.32 -4.80
C THR A 102 -1.24 -3.13 -5.56
N MET A 103 -1.10 -3.13 -6.88
CA MET A 103 -1.62 -2.11 -7.78
C MET A 103 -1.94 -2.74 -9.14
N PRO A 104 -2.78 -2.10 -9.98
CA PRO A 104 -3.04 -2.56 -11.34
C PRO A 104 -1.80 -2.52 -12.23
N ASP A 105 -1.78 -3.36 -13.26
CA ASP A 105 -0.85 -3.21 -14.38
C ASP A 105 -1.35 -2.13 -15.34
N ARG A 106 -0.41 -1.44 -15.99
CA ARG A 106 -0.72 -0.29 -16.84
C ARG A 106 -1.63 -0.62 -18.02
N ASP A 107 -1.52 -1.82 -18.56
CA ASP A 107 -2.31 -2.32 -19.69
C ASP A 107 -3.68 -2.89 -19.29
N GLU A 108 -3.91 -3.07 -17.98
CA GLU A 108 -5.18 -3.56 -17.43
C GLU A 108 -6.16 -2.45 -17.03
N ILE A 109 -5.74 -1.18 -17.10
CA ILE A 109 -6.56 -0.02 -16.74
C ILE A 109 -6.72 0.94 -17.91
N PRO A 110 -7.82 1.71 -17.97
CA PRO A 110 -7.97 2.75 -18.98
C PRO A 110 -6.83 3.78 -18.90
N SER A 111 -6.32 4.19 -20.06
CA SER A 111 -5.13 5.08 -20.15
C SER A 111 -5.27 6.40 -19.39
N ARG A 112 -6.50 6.91 -19.22
CA ARG A 112 -6.78 8.13 -18.43
C ARG A 112 -6.41 7.99 -16.95
N TYR A 113 -6.34 6.76 -16.42
CA TYR A 113 -5.94 6.49 -15.02
C TYR A 113 -4.45 6.08 -14.87
N ALA A 114 -3.73 5.90 -15.96
CA ALA A 114 -2.31 5.55 -15.92
C ALA A 114 -1.44 6.51 -15.07
N PRO A 115 -1.70 7.82 -15.02
CA PRO A 115 -0.97 8.73 -14.13
C PRO A 115 -1.11 8.41 -12.63
N LEU A 116 -2.17 7.69 -12.22
CA LEU A 116 -2.33 7.26 -10.82
C LEU A 116 -1.26 6.27 -10.39
N LEU A 117 -0.73 5.47 -11.32
CA LEU A 117 0.34 4.50 -11.01
C LEU A 117 1.64 5.21 -10.61
N ASN A 118 2.01 6.29 -11.31
CA ASN A 118 3.19 7.09 -10.98
C ASN A 118 2.98 7.83 -9.65
N TRP A 119 1.81 8.45 -9.48
CA TRP A 119 1.44 9.10 -8.22
C TRP A 119 1.50 8.12 -7.02
N TYR A 120 1.02 6.90 -7.20
CA TYR A 120 1.04 5.89 -6.14
C TYR A 120 2.46 5.46 -5.77
N ALA A 121 3.37 5.38 -6.73
CA ALA A 121 4.77 5.06 -6.47
C ALA A 121 5.40 6.07 -5.51
N ASP A 122 5.16 7.36 -5.72
CA ASP A 122 5.64 8.43 -4.83
C ASP A 122 4.90 8.40 -3.48
N TRP A 123 3.57 8.42 -3.51
CA TRP A 123 2.71 8.44 -2.32
C TRP A 123 2.96 7.26 -1.37
N SER A 124 3.22 6.07 -1.90
CA SER A 124 3.47 4.87 -1.08
C SER A 124 4.83 4.86 -0.39
N GLN A 125 5.80 5.66 -0.88
CA GLN A 125 7.14 5.78 -0.31
C GLN A 125 7.21 6.82 0.79
N ASP A 126 6.48 7.92 0.68
CA ASP A 126 6.49 9.03 1.65
C ASP A 126 6.26 8.56 3.09
N ASP A 127 5.35 7.61 3.29
CA ASP A 127 5.06 7.05 4.63
C ASP A 127 6.17 6.13 5.16
N VAL A 128 6.94 5.49 4.30
CA VAL A 128 8.07 4.64 4.70
C VAL A 128 9.19 5.51 5.26
N GLU A 129 9.50 6.64 4.62
CA GLU A 129 10.52 7.58 5.10
C GLU A 129 10.11 8.22 6.43
N GLU A 130 8.84 8.60 6.58
CA GLU A 130 8.33 9.15 7.83
C GLU A 130 8.32 8.12 8.97
N ARG A 131 7.98 6.87 8.68
CA ARG A 131 8.04 5.76 9.66
C ARG A 131 9.47 5.44 10.06
N ILE A 132 10.41 5.41 9.12
CA ILE A 132 11.84 5.23 9.42
C ILE A 132 12.34 6.37 10.29
N LYS A 133 11.98 7.62 9.99
CA LYS A 133 12.37 8.81 10.77
C LYS A 133 11.80 8.80 12.19
N ASN A 134 10.61 8.24 12.37
CA ASN A 134 9.90 8.18 13.66
C ASN A 134 10.08 6.83 14.39
N ASP A 135 10.83 5.87 13.83
CA ASP A 135 11.09 4.59 14.49
C ASP A 135 12.15 4.76 15.59
N PRO A 136 11.80 4.50 16.87
CA PRO A 136 12.74 4.64 17.98
C PRO A 136 13.99 3.76 17.85
N LEU A 137 13.86 2.57 17.20
CA LEU A 137 14.98 1.64 17.00
C LEU A 137 15.96 2.17 15.95
N LEU A 138 15.44 2.82 14.90
CA LEU A 138 16.26 3.41 13.86
C LEU A 138 16.86 4.75 14.30
N ALA A 139 16.19 5.51 15.18
CA ALA A 139 16.77 6.67 15.86
C ALA A 139 17.95 6.25 16.74
N LEU A 140 17.81 5.16 17.50
CA LEU A 140 18.92 4.59 18.30
C LEU A 140 20.07 4.09 17.43
N TYR A 141 19.79 3.57 16.21
CA TYR A 141 20.83 3.15 15.27
C TYR A 141 21.62 4.34 14.73
N SER A 142 20.97 5.47 14.51
CA SER A 142 21.64 6.71 14.07
C SER A 142 22.48 7.31 15.18
N ASP A 143 21.99 7.34 16.42
CA ASP A 143 22.70 7.82 17.59
C ASP A 143 23.85 6.87 17.99
N GLY A 144 23.67 5.56 17.77
CA GLY A 144 24.70 4.54 17.99
C GLY A 144 25.89 4.64 17.03
N LYS A 145 25.73 5.26 15.87
CA LYS A 145 26.84 5.48 14.93
C LYS A 145 27.93 6.37 15.48
N GLU A 146 27.57 7.35 16.29
CA GLU A 146 28.55 8.25 16.94
C GLU A 146 29.30 7.55 18.10
N LEU A 147 28.66 6.60 18.77
CA LEU A 147 29.29 5.79 19.82
C LEU A 147 30.35 4.83 19.28
N TRP A 148 30.29 4.48 18.01
CA TRP A 148 31.26 3.58 17.35
C TRP A 148 32.20 4.30 16.39
N ALA A 149 32.13 5.65 16.31
CA ALA A 149 32.96 6.42 15.40
C ALA A 149 34.46 6.33 15.73
N ASP A 150 34.80 6.07 16.98
CA ASP A 150 36.16 6.03 17.47
C ASP A 150 36.76 4.62 17.61
N GLU A 151 35.98 3.55 17.45
CA GLU A 151 36.45 2.18 17.61
C GLU A 151 35.83 1.22 16.58
N HIS A 152 36.65 0.47 15.86
CA HIS A 152 36.19 -0.61 14.99
C HIS A 152 35.55 -1.72 15.83
N ALA A 153 34.41 -2.27 15.39
CA ALA A 153 33.68 -3.33 16.08
C ALA A 153 34.57 -4.55 16.40
N ASP A 154 35.52 -4.87 15.54
CA ASP A 154 36.49 -5.97 15.73
C ASP A 154 37.49 -5.67 16.87
N ASP A 155 37.90 -4.43 17.04
CA ASP A 155 38.82 -4.00 18.11
C ASP A 155 38.10 -4.00 19.45
N TYR A 156 36.83 -3.58 19.49
CA TYR A 156 36.00 -3.68 20.69
C TYR A 156 35.80 -5.13 21.14
N VAL A 157 35.48 -6.02 20.20
CA VAL A 157 35.29 -7.47 20.53
C VAL A 157 36.60 -8.09 21.00
N ARG A 158 37.74 -7.73 20.41
CA ARG A 158 39.05 -8.19 20.82
C ARG A 158 39.36 -7.76 22.25
N ARG A 159 39.16 -6.49 22.58
CA ARG A 159 39.39 -5.92 23.91
C ARG A 159 38.53 -6.60 24.99
N ILE A 160 37.26 -6.91 24.70
CA ILE A 160 36.41 -7.63 25.65
C ILE A 160 36.93 -9.06 25.90
N ARG A 161 37.41 -9.74 24.85
CA ARG A 161 37.93 -11.09 24.98
C ARG A 161 39.22 -11.17 25.79
N GLU A 162 40.11 -10.19 25.63
CA GLU A 162 41.37 -10.10 26.38
C GLU A 162 41.17 -9.83 27.88
N GLY A 163 39.99 -9.31 28.28
CA GLY A 163 39.66 -9.07 29.70
C GLY A 163 39.03 -10.26 30.42
N TRP A 164 38.93 -11.43 29.76
CA TRP A 164 38.33 -12.66 30.31
C TRP A 164 39.32 -13.78 30.55
N GLU A 165 40.65 -13.53 30.37
CA GLU A 165 41.75 -14.39 30.81
C GLU A 165 42.27 -13.93 32.24
#